data_5e52a53232da0261a3209386c2d64fa5
#
_entry.id   5e52a53232da0261a3209386c2d64fa5
#
_cell.length_a   1.000
_cell.length_b   1.000
_cell.length_c   1.000
_cell.angle_alpha   90.00
_cell.angle_beta   90.00
_cell.angle_gamma   90.00
#
_symmetry.space_group_name_H-M   'P 1'
#
loop_
_entity.id
_entity.type
_entity.pdbx_description
1 polymer ?
#
loop_
_entity_poly.entity_id
_entity_poly.type
_entity_poly.pdbx_seq_one_letter_code
_entity_poly.pdbx_strand_id
1 'polypeptide(L)'
;MAVAIPILMIAGAALSAYGAIQQANAQKQAAQFNAKLNERNATIALDQAGADALRVRRNAAQIQGSAVAGYGASGVGLEGSPLDVLGASAEQASLDESTVRYKGTLKAMGYHSNADLEQFAGKTAEQQGYLNSASALLTGVGRAGSSYATTNRRIPIGE
;
A
#
# COMPACT_ATOMS: atom_id res chain seq x y z
N MET A 1 -50.13 0.30 -24.50
CA MET A 1 -49.13 -0.12 -23.46
C MET A 1 -47.68 -0.29 -23.97
N ALA A 2 -47.29 0.26 -25.12
CA ALA A 2 -45.95 0.04 -25.69
C ALA A 2 -44.85 1.05 -25.24
N VAL A 3 -45.18 2.06 -24.46
CA VAL A 3 -44.25 3.15 -24.10
C VAL A 3 -43.52 2.88 -22.78
N ALA A 4 -43.95 1.90 -21.97
CA ALA A 4 -43.40 1.64 -20.66
C ALA A 4 -42.05 0.89 -20.68
N ILE A 5 -41.79 0.07 -21.70
CA ILE A 5 -40.58 -0.78 -21.78
C ILE A 5 -39.29 0.03 -21.96
N PRO A 6 -39.20 1.04 -22.86
CA PRO A 6 -37.98 1.83 -23.02
C PRO A 6 -37.65 2.69 -21.79
N ILE A 7 -38.64 3.16 -21.05
CA ILE A 7 -38.43 3.95 -19.83
C ILE A 7 -37.81 3.07 -18.73
N LEU A 8 -38.23 1.83 -18.59
CA LEU A 8 -37.66 0.88 -17.60
C LEU A 8 -36.21 0.52 -17.93
N MET A 9 -35.83 0.40 -19.21
CA MET A 9 -34.48 0.11 -19.65
C MET A 9 -33.52 1.27 -19.36
N ILE A 10 -33.95 2.51 -19.54
CA ILE A 10 -33.16 3.71 -19.22
C ILE A 10 -32.95 3.83 -17.69
N ALA A 11 -34.00 3.58 -16.91
CA ALA A 11 -33.90 3.59 -15.46
C ALA A 11 -32.91 2.49 -14.93
N GLY A 12 -32.95 1.30 -15.52
CA GLY A 12 -32.02 0.21 -15.20
C GLY A 12 -30.56 0.55 -15.54
N ALA A 13 -30.34 1.22 -16.67
CA ALA A 13 -28.99 1.67 -17.04
C ALA A 13 -28.46 2.75 -16.10
N ALA A 14 -29.30 3.67 -15.65
CA ALA A 14 -28.90 4.70 -14.67
C ALA A 14 -28.56 4.09 -13.30
N LEU A 15 -29.31 3.09 -12.83
CA LEU A 15 -29.03 2.38 -11.59
C LEU A 15 -27.72 1.57 -11.69
N SER A 16 -27.45 0.91 -12.82
CA SER A 16 -26.21 0.17 -13.02
C SER A 16 -24.99 1.09 -13.11
N ALA A 17 -25.12 2.26 -13.75
CA ALA A 17 -24.07 3.27 -13.79
C ALA A 17 -23.77 3.85 -12.39
N TYR A 18 -24.79 4.13 -11.61
CA TYR A 18 -24.64 4.57 -10.22
C TYR A 18 -23.96 3.49 -9.36
N GLY A 19 -24.37 2.24 -9.49
CA GLY A 19 -23.74 1.11 -8.79
C GLY A 19 -22.27 0.95 -9.12
N ALA A 20 -21.88 1.12 -10.40
CA ALA A 20 -20.49 1.07 -10.83
C ALA A 20 -19.63 2.17 -10.18
N ILE A 21 -20.16 3.39 -10.09
CA ILE A 21 -19.47 4.52 -9.42
C ILE A 21 -19.34 4.26 -7.92
N GLN A 22 -20.37 3.78 -7.24
CA GLN A 22 -20.35 3.45 -5.82
C GLN A 22 -19.32 2.36 -5.52
N GLN A 23 -19.28 1.30 -6.33
CA GLN A 23 -18.30 0.23 -6.20
C GLN A 23 -16.87 0.76 -6.39
N ALA A 24 -16.63 1.60 -7.40
CA ALA A 24 -15.33 2.20 -7.64
C ALA A 24 -14.89 3.12 -6.48
N ASN A 25 -15.80 3.92 -5.93
CA ASN A 25 -15.51 4.74 -4.75
C ASN A 25 -15.19 3.91 -3.52
N ALA A 26 -15.89 2.80 -3.29
CA ALA A 26 -15.60 1.88 -2.19
C ALA A 26 -14.21 1.25 -2.35
N GLN A 27 -13.84 0.81 -3.56
CA GLN A 27 -12.51 0.27 -3.85
C GLN A 27 -11.41 1.33 -3.65
N LYS A 28 -11.64 2.57 -4.12
CA LYS A 28 -10.72 3.69 -3.89
C LYS A 28 -10.50 3.97 -2.40
N GLN A 29 -11.58 3.98 -1.61
CA GLN A 29 -11.49 4.20 -0.16
C GLN A 29 -10.73 3.06 0.54
N ALA A 30 -10.99 1.81 0.15
CA ALA A 30 -10.25 0.64 0.67
C ALA A 30 -8.75 0.73 0.32
N ALA A 31 -8.41 1.07 -0.92
CA ALA A 31 -7.04 1.26 -1.36
C ALA A 31 -6.34 2.42 -0.60
N GLN A 32 -7.02 3.54 -0.38
CA GLN A 32 -6.50 4.64 0.43
C GLN A 32 -6.27 4.25 1.89
N PHE A 33 -7.16 3.45 2.46
CA PHE A 33 -6.99 2.92 3.82
C PHE A 33 -5.78 1.99 3.90
N ASN A 34 -5.63 1.06 2.94
CA ASN A 34 -4.48 0.16 2.87
C ASN A 34 -3.16 0.93 2.67
N ALA A 35 -3.16 1.96 1.84
CA ALA A 35 -1.99 2.83 1.66
C ALA A 35 -1.57 3.48 3.00
N LYS A 36 -2.51 4.05 3.75
CA LYS A 36 -2.24 4.62 5.07
C LYS A 36 -1.75 3.59 6.09
N LEU A 37 -2.26 2.36 6.03
CA LEU A 37 -1.74 1.26 6.87
C LEU A 37 -0.29 0.95 6.52
N ASN A 38 0.05 0.89 5.23
CA ASN A 38 1.41 0.65 4.78
C ASN A 38 2.35 1.80 5.19
N GLU A 39 1.94 3.06 5.08
CA GLU A 39 2.70 4.21 5.57
C GLU A 39 2.97 4.12 7.09
N ARG A 40 1.97 3.73 7.88
CA ARG A 40 2.16 3.48 9.32
C ARG A 40 3.11 2.33 9.59
N ASN A 41 3.01 1.24 8.82
CA ASN A 41 3.91 0.09 8.94
C ASN A 41 5.36 0.47 8.58
N ALA A 42 5.56 1.37 7.62
CA ALA A 42 6.88 1.93 7.31
C ALA A 42 7.46 2.69 8.51
N THR A 43 6.67 3.56 9.14
CA THR A 43 7.09 4.30 10.35
C THR A 43 7.44 3.33 11.49
N ILE A 44 6.58 2.35 11.75
CA ILE A 44 6.82 1.33 12.78
C ILE A 44 8.11 0.53 12.49
N ALA A 45 8.38 0.21 11.22
CA ALA A 45 9.61 -0.50 10.85
C ALA A 45 10.87 0.31 11.12
N LEU A 46 10.83 1.63 10.89
CA LEU A 46 11.93 2.54 11.23
C LEU A 46 12.13 2.67 12.75
N ASP A 47 11.04 2.81 13.51
CA ASP A 47 11.08 2.91 14.97
C ASP A 47 11.63 1.61 15.58
N GLN A 48 11.19 0.46 15.09
CA GLN A 48 11.73 -0.85 15.51
C GLN A 48 13.22 -0.96 15.22
N ALA A 49 13.66 -0.59 14.02
CA ALA A 49 15.07 -0.62 13.67
C ALA A 49 15.90 0.34 14.54
N GLY A 50 15.34 1.50 14.87
CA GLY A 50 15.96 2.44 15.81
C GLY A 50 16.13 1.84 17.21
N ALA A 51 15.10 1.19 17.74
CA ALA A 51 15.15 0.52 19.03
C ALA A 51 16.12 -0.65 19.05
N ASP A 52 16.16 -1.44 17.98
CA ASP A 52 17.08 -2.57 17.84
C ASP A 52 18.53 -2.10 17.71
N ALA A 53 18.79 -1.04 16.96
CA ALA A 53 20.09 -0.39 16.86
C ALA A 53 20.59 0.11 18.23
N LEU A 54 19.70 0.68 19.04
CA LEU A 54 20.05 1.07 20.42
C LEU A 54 20.35 -0.15 21.32
N ARG A 55 19.69 -1.29 21.10
CA ARG A 55 20.03 -2.54 21.83
C ARG A 55 21.41 -3.03 21.46
N VAL A 56 21.74 -3.07 20.16
CA VAL A 56 23.07 -3.43 19.67
C VAL A 56 24.12 -2.55 20.32
N ARG A 57 23.92 -1.23 20.29
CA ARG A 57 24.85 -0.26 20.89
C ARG A 57 25.04 -0.47 22.41
N ARG A 58 23.95 -0.70 23.17
CA ARG A 58 24.03 -0.96 24.61
C ARG A 58 24.75 -2.27 24.91
N ASN A 59 24.47 -3.32 24.15
CA ASN A 59 25.12 -4.61 24.30
C ASN A 59 26.62 -4.49 24.00
N ALA A 60 27.00 -3.80 22.93
CA ALA A 60 28.39 -3.53 22.61
C ALA A 60 29.11 -2.76 23.72
N ALA A 61 28.48 -1.71 24.27
CA ALA A 61 29.05 -0.95 25.39
C ALA A 61 29.25 -1.82 26.65
N GLN A 62 28.29 -2.73 26.93
CA GLN A 62 28.44 -3.68 28.06
C GLN A 62 29.59 -4.66 27.84
N ILE A 63 29.73 -5.22 26.64
CA ILE A 63 30.81 -6.13 26.29
C ILE A 63 32.16 -5.41 26.41
N GLN A 64 32.29 -4.20 25.88
CA GLN A 64 33.51 -3.40 25.99
C GLN A 64 33.84 -3.06 27.44
N GLY A 65 32.82 -2.64 28.21
CA GLY A 65 33.03 -2.37 29.66
C GLY A 65 33.52 -3.60 30.43
N SER A 66 32.94 -4.77 30.11
CA SER A 66 33.39 -6.03 30.73
C SER A 66 34.80 -6.40 30.30
N ALA A 67 35.18 -6.18 29.05
CA ALA A 67 36.55 -6.43 28.57
C ALA A 67 37.58 -5.50 29.25
N VAL A 68 37.26 -4.20 29.35
CA VAL A 68 38.11 -3.22 30.07
C VAL A 68 38.29 -3.61 31.54
N ALA A 69 37.19 -4.01 32.23
CA ALA A 69 37.26 -4.47 33.60
C ALA A 69 38.09 -5.76 33.74
N GLY A 70 37.99 -6.69 32.79
CA GLY A 70 38.77 -7.92 32.75
C GLY A 70 40.26 -7.66 32.57
N TYR A 71 40.67 -6.77 31.66
CA TYR A 71 42.03 -6.35 31.49
C TYR A 71 42.59 -5.70 32.77
N GLY A 72 41.83 -4.78 33.38
CA GLY A 72 42.21 -4.15 34.64
C GLY A 72 42.38 -5.14 35.78
N ALA A 73 41.48 -6.13 35.90
CA ALA A 73 41.56 -7.16 36.94
C ALA A 73 42.77 -8.11 36.75
N SER A 74 43.21 -8.34 35.52
CA SER A 74 44.37 -9.18 35.19
C SER A 74 45.70 -8.43 35.26
N GLY A 75 45.70 -7.13 35.58
CA GLY A 75 46.92 -6.30 35.63
C GLY A 75 47.48 -5.96 34.23
N VAL A 76 46.76 -6.25 33.17
CA VAL A 76 47.16 -5.91 31.80
C VAL A 76 46.77 -4.47 31.52
N GLY A 77 47.73 -3.66 31.08
CA GLY A 77 47.47 -2.28 30.64
C GLY A 77 46.60 -2.24 29.39
N LEU A 78 45.86 -1.13 29.22
CA LEU A 78 45.04 -0.89 28.04
C LEU A 78 45.84 -0.31 26.86
N GLU A 79 47.12 -0.67 26.74
CA GLU A 79 48.04 -0.20 25.71
C GLU A 79 48.37 -1.33 24.72
N GLY A 80 48.62 -0.99 23.46
CA GLY A 80 48.98 -1.96 22.42
C GLY A 80 47.80 -2.89 22.06
N SER A 81 48.08 -4.19 22.06
CA SER A 81 47.14 -5.23 21.60
C SER A 81 45.72 -5.21 22.24
N PRO A 82 45.55 -4.98 23.58
CA PRO A 82 44.23 -4.84 24.17
C PRO A 82 43.45 -3.65 23.63
N LEU A 83 44.10 -2.51 23.35
CA LEU A 83 43.46 -1.34 22.76
C LEU A 83 43.01 -1.59 21.33
N ASP A 84 43.82 -2.31 20.53
CA ASP A 84 43.50 -2.69 19.17
C ASP A 84 42.27 -3.60 19.13
N VAL A 85 42.15 -4.56 20.04
CA VAL A 85 40.97 -5.45 20.15
C VAL A 85 39.73 -4.68 20.54
N LEU A 86 39.84 -3.73 21.48
CA LEU A 86 38.70 -2.88 21.85
C LEU A 86 38.26 -1.96 20.68
N GLY A 87 39.23 -1.42 19.94
CA GLY A 87 38.98 -0.62 18.75
C GLY A 87 38.24 -1.40 17.66
N ALA A 88 38.76 -2.59 17.32
CA ALA A 88 38.12 -3.47 16.34
C ALA A 88 36.69 -3.89 16.76
N SER A 89 36.49 -4.16 18.06
CA SER A 89 35.16 -4.47 18.62
C SER A 89 34.20 -3.30 18.53
N ALA A 90 34.67 -2.06 18.74
CA ALA A 90 33.87 -0.85 18.60
C ALA A 90 33.48 -0.61 17.14
N GLU A 91 34.37 -0.82 16.20
CA GLU A 91 34.11 -0.71 14.76
C GLU A 91 33.06 -1.74 14.33
N GLN A 92 33.21 -3.00 14.74
CA GLN A 92 32.24 -4.05 14.44
C GLN A 92 30.85 -3.71 15.00
N ALA A 93 30.75 -3.21 16.22
CA ALA A 93 29.48 -2.78 16.81
C ALA A 93 28.84 -1.63 16.05
N SER A 94 29.61 -0.70 15.52
CA SER A 94 29.14 0.39 14.67
C SER A 94 28.58 -0.11 13.33
N LEU A 95 29.24 -1.10 12.72
CA LEU A 95 28.77 -1.77 11.50
C LEU A 95 27.47 -2.53 11.75
N ASP A 96 27.38 -3.24 12.88
CA ASP A 96 26.17 -3.97 13.27
C ASP A 96 24.99 -3.03 13.51
N GLU A 97 25.19 -1.90 14.20
CA GLU A 97 24.19 -0.85 14.39
C GLU A 97 23.71 -0.30 13.04
N SER A 98 24.64 0.03 12.16
CA SER A 98 24.34 0.56 10.81
C SER A 98 23.58 -0.45 9.98
N THR A 99 23.94 -1.72 10.06
CA THR A 99 23.26 -2.81 9.35
C THR A 99 21.82 -2.98 9.80
N VAL A 100 21.54 -2.88 11.10
CA VAL A 100 20.17 -2.94 11.65
C VAL A 100 19.35 -1.76 11.15
N ARG A 101 19.89 -0.55 11.19
CA ARG A 101 19.21 0.64 10.66
C ARG A 101 18.91 0.51 9.16
N TYR A 102 19.89 0.05 8.39
CA TYR A 102 19.74 -0.16 6.95
C TYR A 102 18.63 -1.18 6.63
N LYS A 103 18.58 -2.30 7.34
CA LYS A 103 17.49 -3.28 7.19
C LYS A 103 16.11 -2.68 7.49
N GLY A 104 16.02 -1.83 8.51
CA GLY A 104 14.79 -1.10 8.81
C GLY A 104 14.37 -0.17 7.69
N THR A 105 15.34 0.57 7.12
CA THR A 105 15.09 1.45 5.97
C THR A 105 14.60 0.66 4.76
N LEU A 106 15.24 -0.46 4.41
CA LEU A 106 14.78 -1.32 3.31
C LEU A 106 13.35 -1.83 3.53
N LYS A 107 13.03 -2.24 4.77
CA LYS A 107 11.68 -2.68 5.12
C LYS A 107 10.66 -1.55 4.99
N ALA A 108 10.99 -0.35 5.45
CA ALA A 108 10.15 0.84 5.31
C ALA A 108 9.93 1.21 3.85
N MET A 109 10.97 1.16 3.00
CA MET A 109 10.85 1.39 1.56
C MET A 109 9.90 0.39 0.89
N GLY A 110 9.93 -0.88 1.31
CA GLY A 110 8.97 -1.89 0.83
C GLY A 110 7.52 -1.53 1.18
N TYR A 111 7.27 -1.05 2.38
CA TYR A 111 5.94 -0.56 2.77
C TYR A 111 5.53 0.70 2.00
N HIS A 112 6.43 1.66 1.77
CA HIS A 112 6.13 2.83 0.94
C HIS A 112 5.78 2.44 -0.49
N SER A 113 6.55 1.53 -1.11
CA SER A 113 6.22 1.01 -2.44
C SER A 113 4.85 0.36 -2.50
N ASN A 114 4.48 -0.41 -1.46
CA ASN A 114 3.14 -1.00 -1.37
C ASN A 114 2.06 0.08 -1.20
N ALA A 115 2.32 1.14 -0.43
CA ALA A 115 1.40 2.26 -0.28
C ALA A 115 1.15 2.97 -1.63
N ASP A 116 2.21 3.19 -2.40
CA ASP A 116 2.11 3.81 -3.74
C ASP A 116 1.32 2.93 -4.71
N LEU A 117 1.53 1.60 -4.69
CA LEU A 117 0.77 0.65 -5.49
C LEU A 117 -0.72 0.65 -5.13
N GLU A 118 -1.06 0.69 -3.84
CA GLU A 118 -2.44 0.80 -3.39
C GLU A 118 -3.08 2.13 -3.84
N GLN A 119 -2.37 3.24 -3.74
CA GLN A 119 -2.86 4.53 -4.23
C GLN A 119 -3.10 4.50 -5.74
N PHE A 120 -2.20 3.88 -6.50
CA PHE A 120 -2.35 3.70 -7.94
C PHE A 120 -3.57 2.81 -8.26
N ALA A 121 -3.73 1.69 -7.56
CA ALA A 121 -4.88 0.79 -7.72
C ALA A 121 -6.20 1.52 -7.43
N GLY A 122 -6.25 2.35 -6.38
CA GLY A 122 -7.41 3.16 -6.06
C GLY A 122 -7.78 4.17 -7.15
N LYS A 123 -6.79 4.85 -7.75
CA LYS A 123 -7.01 5.76 -8.88
C LYS A 123 -7.50 5.02 -10.12
N THR A 124 -6.93 3.86 -10.40
CA THR A 124 -7.33 3.03 -11.55
C THR A 124 -8.76 2.50 -11.37
N ALA A 125 -9.13 2.05 -10.17
CA ALA A 125 -10.49 1.62 -9.87
C ALA A 125 -11.52 2.75 -10.09
N GLU A 126 -11.18 3.97 -9.68
CA GLU A 126 -12.02 5.15 -9.92
C GLU A 126 -12.23 5.41 -11.41
N GLN A 127 -11.14 5.42 -12.20
CA GLN A 127 -11.20 5.61 -13.65
C GLN A 127 -12.03 4.52 -14.33
N GLN A 128 -11.84 3.26 -13.97
CA GLN A 128 -12.64 2.14 -14.48
C GLN A 128 -14.11 2.28 -14.12
N GLY A 129 -14.43 2.77 -12.92
CA GLY A 129 -15.79 3.04 -12.50
C GLY A 129 -16.49 4.05 -13.40
N TYR A 130 -15.80 5.15 -13.75
CA TYR A 130 -16.35 6.14 -14.69
C TYR A 130 -16.53 5.57 -16.11
N LEU A 131 -15.57 4.81 -16.61
CA LEU A 131 -15.66 4.18 -17.93
C LEU A 131 -16.80 3.15 -17.96
N ASN A 132 -16.93 2.33 -16.93
CA ASN A 132 -18.00 1.34 -16.81
C ASN A 132 -19.38 2.01 -16.70
N SER A 133 -19.48 3.12 -15.97
CA SER A 133 -20.74 3.87 -15.87
C SER A 133 -21.14 4.48 -17.21
N ALA A 134 -20.19 5.06 -17.95
CA ALA A 134 -20.42 5.59 -19.28
C ALA A 134 -20.86 4.50 -20.27
N SER A 135 -20.19 3.34 -20.26
CA SER A 135 -20.55 2.20 -21.12
C SER A 135 -21.92 1.62 -20.77
N ALA A 136 -22.29 1.56 -19.49
CA ALA A 136 -23.62 1.12 -19.06
C ALA A 136 -24.74 2.04 -19.57
N LEU A 137 -24.52 3.35 -19.53
CA LEU A 137 -25.45 4.33 -20.07
C LEU A 137 -25.59 4.20 -21.61
N LEU A 138 -24.47 4.10 -22.33
CA LEU A 138 -24.47 3.93 -23.79
C LEU A 138 -25.18 2.63 -24.22
N THR A 139 -24.91 1.53 -23.51
CA THR A 139 -25.56 0.24 -23.78
C THR A 139 -27.05 0.28 -23.47
N GLY A 140 -27.45 0.95 -22.39
CA GLY A 140 -28.85 1.12 -22.02
C GLY A 140 -29.64 1.91 -23.06
N VAL A 141 -29.08 3.02 -23.55
CA VAL A 141 -29.70 3.83 -24.62
C VAL A 141 -29.73 3.06 -25.94
N GLY A 142 -28.67 2.34 -26.31
CA GLY A 142 -28.63 1.52 -27.52
C GLY A 142 -29.67 0.39 -27.52
N ARG A 143 -29.86 -0.28 -26.38
CA ARG A 143 -30.89 -1.32 -26.22
C ARG A 143 -32.32 -0.74 -26.24
N ALA A 144 -32.54 0.42 -25.62
CA ALA A 144 -33.81 1.10 -25.67
C ALA A 144 -34.18 1.52 -27.11
N GLY A 145 -33.21 2.05 -27.87
CA GLY A 145 -33.39 2.43 -29.27
C GLY A 145 -33.70 1.25 -30.20
N SER A 146 -33.00 0.12 -30.03
CA SER A 146 -33.24 -1.09 -30.83
C SER A 146 -34.61 -1.74 -30.54
N SER A 147 -35.07 -1.73 -29.28
CA SER A 147 -36.38 -2.24 -28.91
C SER A 147 -37.50 -1.37 -29.46
N TYR A 148 -37.30 -0.05 -29.52
CA TYR A 148 -38.23 0.87 -30.12
C TYR A 148 -38.38 0.66 -31.65
N ALA A 149 -37.27 0.45 -32.35
CA ALA A 149 -37.22 0.19 -33.77
C ALA A 149 -37.89 -1.14 -34.17
N THR A 150 -37.72 -2.19 -33.34
CA THR A 150 -38.37 -3.50 -33.57
C THR A 150 -39.85 -3.50 -33.27
N THR A 151 -40.30 -2.75 -32.28
CA THR A 151 -41.72 -2.65 -31.94
C THR A 151 -42.49 -1.88 -33.01
N ASN A 152 -41.89 -0.83 -33.59
CA ASN A 152 -42.53 0.00 -34.62
C ASN A 152 -42.59 -0.67 -36.00
N ARG A 153 -41.74 -1.69 -36.28
CA ARG A 153 -41.77 -2.49 -37.50
C ARG A 153 -42.89 -3.55 -37.52
N ARG A 154 -43.53 -3.82 -36.40
CA ARG A 154 -44.59 -4.84 -36.27
C ARG A 154 -46.01 -4.28 -36.34
N ILE A 155 -46.21 -3.02 -36.73
CA ILE A 155 -47.55 -2.52 -37.02
C ILE A 155 -47.82 -2.85 -38.49
N PRO A 156 -48.58 -3.90 -38.81
CA PRO A 156 -49.04 -4.11 -40.19
C PRO A 156 -50.01 -2.97 -40.51
N ILE A 157 -49.76 -2.28 -41.62
CA ILE A 157 -50.74 -1.41 -42.22
C ILE A 157 -51.81 -2.36 -42.76
N GLY A 158 -52.86 -2.58 -41.97
CA GLY A 158 -54.02 -3.34 -42.44
C GLY A 158 -54.71 -2.58 -43.52
N GLU A 159 -54.95 -3.27 -44.61
CA GLU A 159 -55.94 -2.91 -45.67
C GLU A 159 -57.33 -2.83 -45.10
#